data_bedac4e9776a72d328ca595195a281af
#
_entry.id   bedac4e9776a72d328ca595195a281af
#
_cell.length_a   1.000
_cell.length_b   1.000
_cell.length_c   1.000
_cell.angle_alpha   90.00
_cell.angle_beta   90.00
_cell.angle_gamma   90.00
#
_symmetry.space_group_name_H-M   'P 1'
#
loop_
_entity.id
_entity.type
_entity.pdbx_description
1 polymer ?
#
loop_
_entity_poly.entity_id
_entity_poly.type
_entity_poly.pdbx_seq_one_letter_code
_entity_poly.pdbx_strand_id
1 'polypeptide(L)'
;MKTILDIHRHAVLTGHNASVFALSATQDPRYILSGAGDGWVVRWDLDEPELGKLIAKVDTQIFSLQHLPDLDQVVVGNMNGGVHWVDLTQPERTKNIAHHRKGVYRILRVADQVFTAGGDGILTRWDVHEGRTLESIQLSHQSLRGLAYCPARQELAVGASDRNIYLLDVHSFQVKASIKAAHSHSVFSVQFSPDGKYLLSGGRDAMLKVWDADGLHNLSAQAAHWFTINDIVFQPGGALFATASRDKTIKIWDAQTFQLHKVLDTIRDRCHVNSVNSLLWTTHQNQLVSASDDRSLMVWRQG
;
A
#
# COMPACT_ATOMS: atom_id res chain seq x y z
N MET A 1 -17.75 2.09 -29.31
CA MET A 1 -16.52 1.28 -29.36
C MET A 1 -15.91 1.32 -27.98
N LYS A 2 -15.69 0.18 -27.30
CA LYS A 2 -14.86 0.17 -26.07
C LYS A 2 -13.42 0.54 -26.52
N THR A 3 -12.94 1.67 -26.10
CA THR A 3 -11.52 2.01 -26.28
C THR A 3 -10.71 0.92 -25.58
N ILE A 4 -9.91 0.19 -26.36
CA ILE A 4 -9.02 -0.83 -25.79
C ILE A 4 -8.00 -0.06 -24.95
N LEU A 5 -8.03 -0.29 -23.64
CA LEU A 5 -7.06 0.32 -22.74
C LEU A 5 -5.69 -0.31 -23.04
N ASP A 6 -4.83 0.45 -23.69
CA ASP A 6 -3.45 0.03 -23.97
C ASP A 6 -2.55 0.40 -22.79
N ILE A 7 -2.28 -0.58 -21.93
CA ILE A 7 -1.29 -0.47 -20.86
C ILE A 7 -0.20 -1.49 -21.15
N HIS A 8 1.04 -1.04 -21.23
CA HIS A 8 2.20 -1.88 -21.53
C HIS A 8 3.34 -1.63 -20.53
N ARG A 9 4.23 -2.61 -20.41
CA ARG A 9 5.43 -2.49 -19.58
C ARG A 9 6.41 -1.51 -20.23
N HIS A 10 6.72 -0.43 -19.52
CA HIS A 10 7.67 0.59 -19.96
C HIS A 10 9.10 0.26 -19.52
N ALA A 11 9.30 -0.10 -18.25
CA ALA A 11 10.62 -0.37 -17.68
C ALA A 11 10.58 -1.46 -16.63
N VAL A 12 11.75 -2.05 -16.35
CA VAL A 12 12.00 -2.95 -15.21
C VAL A 12 13.12 -2.34 -14.37
N LEU A 13 12.87 -2.13 -13.09
CA LEU A 13 13.83 -1.58 -12.13
C LEU A 13 14.40 -2.74 -11.32
N THR A 14 15.71 -2.94 -11.38
CA THR A 14 16.43 -4.03 -10.70
C THR A 14 17.53 -3.48 -9.81
N GLY A 15 17.82 -4.15 -8.70
CA GLY A 15 18.85 -3.73 -7.75
C GLY A 15 18.64 -4.24 -6.33
N HIS A 16 17.40 -4.60 -5.97
CA HIS A 16 17.14 -5.31 -4.73
C HIS A 16 17.61 -6.77 -4.79
N ASN A 17 18.14 -7.27 -3.66
CA ASN A 17 18.60 -8.65 -3.53
C ASN A 17 17.55 -9.58 -2.93
N ALA A 18 16.40 -9.05 -2.54
CA ALA A 18 15.28 -9.79 -1.95
C ALA A 18 13.93 -9.23 -2.40
N SER A 19 12.84 -9.92 -2.03
CA SER A 19 11.46 -9.54 -2.35
C SER A 19 11.16 -8.07 -2.00
N VAL A 20 10.52 -7.34 -2.91
CA VAL A 20 10.11 -5.95 -2.69
C VAL A 20 8.68 -5.94 -2.18
N PHE A 21 8.47 -5.34 -1.00
CA PHE A 21 7.18 -5.38 -0.30
C PHE A 21 6.47 -4.04 -0.26
N ALA A 22 7.21 -2.93 -0.33
CA ALA A 22 6.66 -1.61 -0.10
C ALA A 22 7.09 -0.61 -1.18
N LEU A 23 6.15 0.26 -1.53
CA LEU A 23 6.35 1.42 -2.39
C LEU A 23 5.86 2.68 -1.67
N SER A 24 6.50 3.82 -1.92
CA SER A 24 6.02 5.13 -1.46
C SER A 24 6.26 6.17 -2.53
N ALA A 25 5.27 7.05 -2.71
CA ALA A 25 5.45 8.27 -3.48
C ALA A 25 6.44 9.21 -2.77
N THR A 26 7.07 10.09 -3.54
CA THR A 26 7.84 11.21 -3.03
C THR A 26 7.13 12.54 -3.37
N GLN A 27 7.69 13.67 -2.93
CA GLN A 27 7.14 14.99 -3.27
C GLN A 27 7.21 15.27 -4.78
N ASP A 28 8.35 14.95 -5.39
CA ASP A 28 8.50 14.97 -6.84
C ASP A 28 8.03 13.62 -7.40
N PRO A 29 6.90 13.57 -8.14
CA PRO A 29 6.32 12.31 -8.61
C PRO A 29 7.19 11.57 -9.63
N ARG A 30 8.27 12.17 -10.14
CA ARG A 30 9.31 11.52 -10.94
C ARG A 30 10.06 10.45 -10.13
N TYR A 31 10.19 10.66 -8.82
CA TYR A 31 10.88 9.71 -7.94
C TYR A 31 9.90 8.87 -7.13
N ILE A 32 10.29 7.64 -6.88
CA ILE A 32 9.59 6.74 -5.96
C ILE A 32 10.58 6.06 -5.02
N LEU A 33 10.08 5.58 -3.89
CA LEU A 33 10.85 4.77 -2.95
C LEU A 33 10.33 3.34 -2.93
N SER A 34 11.24 2.38 -2.78
CA SER A 34 10.93 0.99 -2.52
C SER A 34 11.60 0.49 -1.25
N GLY A 35 10.95 -0.46 -0.57
CA GLY A 35 11.48 -1.17 0.59
C GLY A 35 11.37 -2.67 0.39
N ALA A 36 12.44 -3.40 0.73
CA ALA A 36 12.52 -4.82 0.42
C ALA A 36 13.04 -5.69 1.57
N GLY A 37 13.05 -7.01 1.33
CA GLY A 37 13.54 -8.00 2.27
C GLY A 37 15.04 -7.96 2.56
N ASP A 38 15.81 -7.21 1.78
CA ASP A 38 17.23 -6.92 2.01
C ASP A 38 17.45 -5.80 3.04
N GLY A 39 16.37 -5.20 3.54
CA GLY A 39 16.44 -4.08 4.48
C GLY A 39 16.80 -2.75 3.84
N TRP A 40 16.80 -2.66 2.51
CA TRP A 40 17.18 -1.46 1.78
C TRP A 40 15.96 -0.61 1.43
N VAL A 41 16.14 0.72 1.56
CA VAL A 41 15.25 1.73 0.96
C VAL A 41 15.98 2.30 -0.24
N VAL A 42 15.41 2.11 -1.43
CA VAL A 42 16.00 2.54 -2.69
C VAL A 42 15.11 3.60 -3.32
N ARG A 43 15.71 4.70 -3.77
CA ARG A 43 15.05 5.73 -4.59
C ARG A 43 15.29 5.44 -6.06
N TRP A 44 14.22 5.49 -6.83
CA TRP A 44 14.24 5.29 -8.28
C TRP A 44 13.82 6.55 -9.00
N ASP A 45 14.47 6.84 -10.12
CA ASP A 45 14.09 7.85 -11.08
C ASP A 45 13.28 7.20 -12.21
N LEU A 46 12.04 7.63 -12.42
CA LEU A 46 11.16 7.02 -13.42
C LEU A 46 11.49 7.44 -14.87
N ASP A 47 12.28 8.51 -15.06
CA ASP A 47 12.80 8.91 -16.37
C ASP A 47 14.13 8.23 -16.69
N GLU A 48 14.90 7.84 -15.67
CA GLU A 48 16.19 7.15 -15.78
C GLU A 48 16.15 5.84 -14.95
N PRO A 49 15.36 4.83 -15.37
CA PRO A 49 14.99 3.69 -14.52
C PRO A 49 16.15 2.70 -14.27
N GLU A 50 17.32 2.87 -14.89
CA GLU A 50 18.40 1.90 -14.85
C GLU A 50 19.16 1.88 -13.52
N LEU A 51 19.12 2.98 -12.73
CA LEU A 51 19.91 3.14 -11.53
C LEU A 51 19.06 3.48 -10.31
N GLY A 52 18.90 2.52 -9.41
CA GLY A 52 18.39 2.76 -8.07
C GLY A 52 19.47 3.35 -7.15
N LYS A 53 19.13 4.39 -6.37
CA LYS A 53 19.98 4.96 -5.35
C LYS A 53 19.59 4.43 -3.97
N LEU A 54 20.46 3.67 -3.32
CA LEU A 54 20.30 3.30 -1.92
C LEU A 54 20.32 4.57 -1.06
N ILE A 55 19.26 4.83 -0.30
CA ILE A 55 19.12 6.02 0.54
C ILE A 55 19.06 5.70 2.02
N ALA A 56 18.66 4.49 2.40
CA ALA A 56 18.62 4.03 3.79
C ALA A 56 18.75 2.52 3.89
N LYS A 57 19.18 2.03 5.06
CA LYS A 57 19.26 0.61 5.37
C LYS A 57 18.81 0.36 6.80
N VAL A 58 18.00 -0.67 6.99
CA VAL A 58 17.59 -1.20 8.30
C VAL A 58 18.01 -2.66 8.43
N ASP A 59 18.08 -3.18 9.66
CA ASP A 59 18.68 -4.48 9.95
C ASP A 59 17.87 -5.70 9.47
N THR A 60 16.60 -5.51 9.08
CA THR A 60 15.72 -6.61 8.69
C THR A 60 14.75 -6.21 7.59
N GLN A 61 13.92 -7.16 7.15
CA GLN A 61 12.98 -6.97 6.05
C GLN A 61 12.03 -5.80 6.27
N ILE A 62 11.91 -4.94 5.26
CA ILE A 62 10.98 -3.81 5.23
C ILE A 62 9.65 -4.28 4.66
N PHE A 63 8.56 -4.11 5.43
CA PHE A 63 7.20 -4.43 4.97
C PHE A 63 6.38 -3.21 4.58
N SER A 64 6.73 -2.05 5.11
CA SER A 64 6.06 -0.79 4.82
C SER A 64 7.01 0.39 4.92
N LEU A 65 6.73 1.43 4.15
CA LEU A 65 7.49 2.68 4.22
C LEU A 65 6.60 3.87 3.86
N GLN A 66 6.95 5.03 4.41
CA GLN A 66 6.28 6.30 4.14
C GLN A 66 7.30 7.43 4.07
N HIS A 67 7.37 8.11 2.94
CA HIS A 67 8.20 9.30 2.78
C HIS A 67 7.56 10.52 3.46
N LEU A 68 8.38 11.29 4.17
CA LEU A 68 8.03 12.56 4.82
C LEU A 68 8.89 13.67 4.21
N PRO A 69 8.50 14.22 3.05
CA PRO A 69 9.37 15.10 2.26
C PRO A 69 9.68 16.42 2.94
N ASP A 70 8.74 16.97 3.70
CA ASP A 70 8.91 18.22 4.46
C ASP A 70 9.85 18.10 5.66
N LEU A 71 10.21 16.88 6.04
CA LEU A 71 11.14 16.57 7.13
C LEU A 71 12.45 15.91 6.65
N ASP A 72 12.58 15.68 5.34
CA ASP A 72 13.68 14.89 4.76
C ASP A 72 13.85 13.51 5.44
N GLN A 73 12.74 12.87 5.77
CA GLN A 73 12.72 11.59 6.49
C GLN A 73 11.93 10.51 5.73
N VAL A 74 12.23 9.27 6.08
CA VAL A 74 11.44 8.10 5.71
C VAL A 74 11.09 7.29 6.96
N VAL A 75 9.81 7.03 7.17
CA VAL A 75 9.37 6.09 8.21
C VAL A 75 9.34 4.70 7.62
N VAL A 76 10.03 3.76 8.25
CA VAL A 76 10.17 2.37 7.79
C VAL A 76 9.63 1.43 8.85
N GLY A 77 8.74 0.54 8.43
CA GLY A 77 8.21 -0.55 9.25
C GLY A 77 8.83 -1.89 8.86
N ASN A 78 9.40 -2.58 9.83
CA ASN A 78 10.11 -3.83 9.58
C ASN A 78 9.36 -5.09 10.04
N MET A 79 9.89 -6.26 9.71
CA MET A 79 9.32 -7.57 10.03
C MET A 79 9.24 -7.84 11.54
N ASN A 80 10.13 -7.27 12.33
CA ASN A 80 10.23 -7.49 13.77
C ASN A 80 9.42 -6.50 14.61
N GLY A 81 8.67 -5.59 13.97
CA GLY A 81 7.82 -4.61 14.65
C GLY A 81 8.52 -3.29 14.96
N GLY A 82 9.73 -3.10 14.48
CA GLY A 82 10.45 -1.83 14.55
C GLY A 82 9.81 -0.78 13.64
N VAL A 83 9.74 0.45 14.16
CA VAL A 83 9.38 1.66 13.42
C VAL A 83 10.62 2.55 13.41
N HIS A 84 11.20 2.76 12.24
CA HIS A 84 12.44 3.50 12.05
C HIS A 84 12.12 4.85 11.40
N TRP A 85 12.47 5.93 12.08
CA TRP A 85 12.39 7.30 11.56
C TRP A 85 13.77 7.66 11.03
N VAL A 86 13.99 7.39 9.74
CA VAL A 86 15.29 7.54 9.10
C VAL A 86 15.42 8.96 8.58
N ASP A 87 16.36 9.72 9.12
CA ASP A 87 16.74 11.03 8.62
C ASP A 87 17.68 10.86 7.42
N LEU A 88 17.29 11.42 6.27
CA LEU A 88 18.00 11.25 5.00
C LEU A 88 19.20 12.20 4.85
N THR A 89 19.27 13.24 5.68
CA THR A 89 20.31 14.27 5.65
C THR A 89 21.26 14.19 6.84
N GLN A 90 20.74 13.79 8.01
CA GLN A 90 21.45 13.71 9.29
C GLN A 90 21.25 12.32 9.93
N PRO A 91 22.02 11.31 9.53
CA PRO A 91 21.84 9.92 9.99
C PRO A 91 21.83 9.74 11.51
N GLU A 92 22.54 10.61 12.24
CA GLU A 92 22.60 10.62 13.71
C GLU A 92 21.26 10.98 14.39
N ARG A 93 20.32 11.56 13.65
CA ARG A 93 18.97 11.87 14.12
C ARG A 93 17.99 10.72 13.89
N THR A 94 18.41 9.66 13.21
CA THR A 94 17.60 8.48 12.99
C THR A 94 17.18 7.85 14.31
N LYS A 95 15.86 7.61 14.45
CA LYS A 95 15.27 6.94 15.61
C LYS A 95 14.83 5.53 15.27
N ASN A 96 15.30 4.56 16.03
CA ASN A 96 14.93 3.15 15.90
C ASN A 96 14.06 2.75 17.08
N ILE A 97 12.76 2.57 16.87
CA ILE A 97 11.78 2.34 17.94
C ILE A 97 11.23 0.93 17.84
N ALA A 98 11.51 0.07 18.81
CA ALA A 98 10.86 -1.22 18.96
C ALA A 98 9.49 -0.99 19.58
N HIS A 99 8.43 -1.03 18.75
CA HIS A 99 7.08 -0.69 19.17
C HIS A 99 6.09 -1.84 19.06
N HIS A 100 5.91 -2.38 17.85
CA HIS A 100 5.03 -3.52 17.63
C HIS A 100 5.71 -4.84 18.00
N ARG A 101 4.92 -5.83 18.39
CA ARG A 101 5.44 -7.18 18.73
C ARG A 101 5.62 -8.08 17.51
N LYS A 102 5.10 -7.67 16.36
CA LYS A 102 5.17 -8.35 15.06
C LYS A 102 5.30 -7.31 13.96
N GLY A 103 5.56 -7.76 12.73
CA GLY A 103 5.83 -6.88 11.60
C GLY A 103 4.87 -5.70 11.42
N VAL A 104 5.39 -4.57 10.99
CA VAL A 104 4.62 -3.36 10.67
C VAL A 104 4.22 -3.43 9.20
N TYR A 105 2.97 -3.75 8.93
CA TYR A 105 2.51 -4.05 7.56
C TYR A 105 2.06 -2.84 6.78
N ARG A 106 1.62 -1.76 7.43
CA ARG A 106 1.25 -0.51 6.76
C ARG A 106 1.70 0.69 7.60
N ILE A 107 2.13 1.71 6.89
CA ILE A 107 2.40 3.05 7.42
C ILE A 107 1.66 4.03 6.54
N LEU A 108 1.02 5.02 7.16
CA LEU A 108 0.26 6.05 6.47
C LEU A 108 0.45 7.38 7.17
N ARG A 109 0.76 8.43 6.43
CA ARG A 109 0.76 9.81 6.92
C ARG A 109 -0.59 10.48 6.67
N VAL A 110 -1.11 11.16 7.67
CA VAL A 110 -2.26 12.07 7.57
C VAL A 110 -1.90 13.37 8.29
N ALA A 111 -1.71 14.44 7.55
CA ALA A 111 -1.27 15.75 8.06
C ALA A 111 -0.01 15.61 8.97
N ASP A 112 -0.12 16.02 10.23
CA ASP A 112 0.97 15.99 11.23
C ASP A 112 1.02 14.67 12.02
N GLN A 113 0.38 13.63 11.52
CA GLN A 113 0.36 12.32 12.16
C GLN A 113 0.80 11.21 11.20
N VAL A 114 1.45 10.21 11.78
CA VAL A 114 1.74 8.94 11.11
C VAL A 114 0.97 7.83 11.84
N PHE A 115 0.43 6.90 11.07
CA PHE A 115 -0.28 5.73 11.58
C PHE A 115 0.47 4.47 11.19
N THR A 116 0.67 3.55 12.13
CA THR A 116 1.28 2.24 11.87
C THR A 116 0.31 1.12 12.22
N ALA A 117 0.16 0.16 11.30
CA ALA A 117 -0.68 -1.02 11.49
C ALA A 117 0.20 -2.26 11.70
N GLY A 118 0.15 -2.84 12.90
CA GLY A 118 1.01 -3.92 13.35
C GLY A 118 0.41 -5.31 13.19
N GLY A 119 1.31 -6.29 13.07
CA GLY A 119 0.95 -7.73 13.08
C GLY A 119 0.49 -8.23 14.45
N ASP A 120 0.60 -7.43 15.47
CA ASP A 120 0.07 -7.66 16.82
C ASP A 120 -1.38 -7.19 16.99
N GLY A 121 -1.98 -6.63 15.93
CA GLY A 121 -3.35 -6.13 15.92
C GLY A 121 -3.52 -4.75 16.53
N ILE A 122 -2.42 -4.03 16.74
CA ILE A 122 -2.40 -2.68 17.27
C ILE A 122 -2.29 -1.68 16.11
N LEU A 123 -3.14 -0.66 16.13
CA LEU A 123 -3.00 0.56 15.35
C LEU A 123 -2.42 1.63 16.26
N THR A 124 -1.35 2.29 15.82
CA THR A 124 -0.68 3.34 16.60
C THR A 124 -0.65 4.64 15.82
N ARG A 125 -0.95 5.73 16.50
CA ARG A 125 -0.86 7.11 16.04
C ARG A 125 0.39 7.78 16.63
N TRP A 126 1.17 8.44 15.77
CA TRP A 126 2.45 9.06 16.08
C TRP A 126 2.42 10.55 15.72
N ASP A 127 3.16 11.34 16.48
CA ASP A 127 3.53 12.70 16.09
C ASP A 127 4.57 12.64 14.95
N VAL A 128 4.29 13.34 13.85
CA VAL A 128 5.16 13.27 12.66
C VAL A 128 6.51 13.97 12.86
N HIS A 129 6.55 15.05 13.67
CA HIS A 129 7.77 15.84 13.87
C HIS A 129 8.68 15.20 14.92
N GLU A 130 8.09 14.69 16.00
CA GLU A 130 8.84 14.12 17.11
C GLU A 130 9.09 12.62 16.95
N GLY A 131 8.35 11.93 16.08
CA GLY A 131 8.44 10.47 15.95
C GLY A 131 8.12 9.74 17.25
N ARG A 132 7.25 10.33 18.10
CA ARG A 132 6.81 9.72 19.35
C ARG A 132 5.37 9.22 19.24
N THR A 133 5.08 8.17 19.97
CA THR A 133 3.72 7.63 20.09
C THR A 133 2.79 8.64 20.75
N LEU A 134 1.66 8.92 20.12
CA LEU A 134 0.56 9.69 20.72
C LEU A 134 -0.44 8.75 21.38
N GLU A 135 -0.87 7.72 20.66
CA GLU A 135 -1.90 6.80 21.14
C GLU A 135 -1.81 5.46 20.42
N SER A 136 -2.23 4.39 21.08
CA SER A 136 -2.32 3.04 20.50
C SER A 136 -3.64 2.39 20.85
N ILE A 137 -4.27 1.69 19.90
CA ILE A 137 -5.52 0.97 20.09
C ILE A 137 -5.39 -0.47 19.61
N GLN A 138 -5.82 -1.43 20.44
CA GLN A 138 -5.94 -2.83 20.06
C GLN A 138 -7.25 -3.02 19.30
N LEU A 139 -7.19 -3.13 17.98
CA LEU A 139 -8.37 -3.36 17.14
C LEU A 139 -8.71 -4.83 17.00
N SER A 140 -7.67 -5.68 16.96
CA SER A 140 -7.82 -7.12 16.77
C SER A 140 -6.72 -7.88 17.52
N HIS A 141 -6.94 -9.16 17.82
CA HIS A 141 -5.88 -10.07 18.29
C HIS A 141 -5.09 -10.69 17.12
N GLN A 142 -5.47 -10.35 15.88
CA GLN A 142 -4.80 -10.76 14.64
C GLN A 142 -4.21 -9.56 13.92
N SER A 143 -3.34 -9.84 12.92
CA SER A 143 -2.61 -8.79 12.21
C SER A 143 -3.52 -7.77 11.53
N LEU A 144 -3.18 -6.49 11.63
CA LEU A 144 -3.71 -5.42 10.79
C LEU A 144 -2.87 -5.36 9.51
N ARG A 145 -3.53 -5.44 8.36
CA ARG A 145 -2.83 -5.59 7.08
C ARG A 145 -3.11 -4.52 6.05
N GLY A 146 -4.31 -3.96 6.07
CA GLY A 146 -4.74 -2.86 5.22
C GLY A 146 -4.89 -1.59 6.04
N LEU A 147 -4.53 -0.45 5.48
CA LEU A 147 -4.73 0.87 6.09
C LEU A 147 -4.96 1.89 4.98
N ALA A 148 -6.07 2.61 5.04
CA ALA A 148 -6.40 3.68 4.11
C ALA A 148 -7.04 4.85 4.84
N TYR A 149 -6.93 6.05 4.26
CA TYR A 149 -7.53 7.27 4.75
C TYR A 149 -8.40 7.93 3.68
N CYS A 150 -9.54 8.43 4.09
CA CYS A 150 -10.43 9.24 3.26
C CYS A 150 -10.48 10.68 3.77
N PRO A 151 -9.88 11.65 3.05
CA PRO A 151 -9.91 13.06 3.46
C PRO A 151 -11.31 13.64 3.55
N ALA A 152 -12.20 13.30 2.61
CA ALA A 152 -13.57 13.80 2.57
C ALA A 152 -14.41 13.35 3.79
N ARG A 153 -14.06 12.20 4.38
CA ARG A 153 -14.78 11.59 5.51
C ARG A 153 -14.05 11.74 6.84
N GLN A 154 -12.79 12.17 6.82
CA GLN A 154 -11.89 12.17 7.97
C GLN A 154 -11.84 10.79 8.66
N GLU A 155 -11.81 9.73 7.86
CA GLU A 155 -11.90 8.34 8.32
C GLU A 155 -10.70 7.52 7.90
N LEU A 156 -10.26 6.65 8.82
CA LEU A 156 -9.33 5.56 8.55
C LEU A 156 -10.11 4.26 8.35
N ALA A 157 -9.74 3.47 7.35
CA ALA A 157 -10.19 2.09 7.19
C ALA A 157 -9.01 1.14 7.47
N VAL A 158 -9.24 0.12 8.30
CA VAL A 158 -8.23 -0.87 8.70
C VAL A 158 -8.71 -2.26 8.39
N GLY A 159 -8.05 -2.94 7.46
CA GLY A 159 -8.28 -4.34 7.13
C GLY A 159 -7.49 -5.27 8.03
N ALA A 160 -8.14 -6.27 8.61
CA ALA A 160 -7.52 -7.16 9.58
C ALA A 160 -7.58 -8.64 9.19
N SER A 161 -6.67 -9.44 9.78
CA SER A 161 -6.62 -10.89 9.56
C SER A 161 -7.76 -11.65 10.24
N ASP A 162 -8.50 -11.01 11.14
CA ASP A 162 -9.74 -11.52 11.74
C ASP A 162 -10.97 -11.44 10.83
N ARG A 163 -10.77 -11.08 9.55
CA ARG A 163 -11.78 -10.98 8.48
C ARG A 163 -12.64 -9.71 8.54
N ASN A 164 -12.37 -8.79 9.47
CA ASN A 164 -13.12 -7.56 9.64
C ASN A 164 -12.42 -6.36 8.99
N ILE A 165 -13.21 -5.32 8.73
CA ILE A 165 -12.72 -3.98 8.41
C ILE A 165 -13.21 -3.07 9.52
N TYR A 166 -12.30 -2.29 10.11
CA TYR A 166 -12.60 -1.31 11.14
C TYR A 166 -12.54 0.09 10.56
N LEU A 167 -13.50 0.94 10.91
CA LEU A 167 -13.56 2.35 10.50
C LEU A 167 -13.39 3.21 11.73
N LEU A 168 -12.42 4.12 11.67
CA LEU A 168 -12.10 5.01 12.77
C LEU A 168 -12.19 6.48 12.33
N ASP A 169 -12.61 7.34 13.23
CA ASP A 169 -12.44 8.77 13.08
C ASP A 169 -10.96 9.15 13.30
N VAL A 170 -10.37 9.91 12.38
CA VAL A 170 -8.93 10.22 12.40
C VAL A 170 -8.55 11.15 13.55
N HIS A 171 -9.46 12.02 13.98
CA HIS A 171 -9.18 13.00 15.03
C HIS A 171 -9.34 12.41 16.43
N SER A 172 -10.50 11.80 16.69
CA SER A 172 -10.77 11.16 17.99
C SER A 172 -10.06 9.82 18.17
N PHE A 173 -9.60 9.21 17.06
CA PHE A 173 -8.98 7.88 17.02
C PHE A 173 -9.90 6.76 17.57
N GLN A 174 -11.21 7.00 17.58
CA GLN A 174 -12.21 6.05 18.04
C GLN A 174 -12.82 5.24 16.89
N VAL A 175 -13.13 3.98 17.17
CA VAL A 175 -13.84 3.11 16.21
C VAL A 175 -15.27 3.59 16.06
N LYS A 176 -15.64 4.05 14.86
CA LYS A 176 -17.01 4.48 14.51
C LYS A 176 -17.88 3.30 14.11
N ALA A 177 -17.32 2.38 13.35
CA ALA A 177 -18.04 1.24 12.81
C ALA A 177 -17.09 0.07 12.45
N SER A 178 -17.66 -1.08 12.15
CA SER A 178 -16.91 -2.20 11.60
C SER A 178 -17.77 -3.04 10.67
N ILE A 179 -17.18 -3.49 9.57
CA ILE A 179 -17.77 -4.49 8.68
C ILE A 179 -17.33 -5.86 9.16
N LYS A 180 -18.21 -6.55 9.87
CA LYS A 180 -17.94 -7.89 10.42
C LYS A 180 -17.95 -8.94 9.31
N ALA A 181 -17.02 -9.89 9.36
CA ALA A 181 -16.86 -10.94 8.36
C ALA A 181 -16.87 -10.38 6.92
N ALA A 182 -16.21 -9.23 6.71
CA ALA A 182 -16.10 -8.57 5.42
C ALA A 182 -15.57 -9.54 4.34
N HIS A 183 -14.64 -10.41 4.70
CA HIS A 183 -14.10 -11.47 3.86
C HIS A 183 -14.18 -12.84 4.56
N SER A 184 -14.04 -13.93 3.79
CA SER A 184 -13.99 -15.28 4.38
C SER A 184 -12.63 -15.58 5.01
N HIS A 185 -11.59 -14.79 4.65
CA HIS A 185 -10.23 -14.83 5.15
C HIS A 185 -9.70 -13.43 5.45
N SER A 186 -8.41 -13.35 5.82
CA SER A 186 -7.73 -12.09 6.14
C SER A 186 -7.95 -11.02 5.06
N VAL A 187 -8.27 -9.79 5.48
CA VAL A 187 -8.33 -8.59 4.64
C VAL A 187 -6.90 -8.03 4.54
N PHE A 188 -6.33 -8.01 3.33
CA PHE A 188 -4.95 -7.59 3.10
C PHE A 188 -4.84 -6.14 2.64
N SER A 189 -5.81 -5.68 1.87
CA SER A 189 -5.83 -4.32 1.37
C SER A 189 -7.23 -3.71 1.51
N VAL A 190 -7.27 -2.44 1.85
CA VAL A 190 -8.44 -1.58 1.84
C VAL A 190 -8.07 -0.27 1.17
N GLN A 191 -8.98 0.33 0.41
CA GLN A 191 -8.75 1.59 -0.27
C GLN A 191 -10.07 2.33 -0.48
N PHE A 192 -10.14 3.61 -0.08
CA PHE A 192 -11.26 4.46 -0.42
C PHE A 192 -11.17 4.93 -1.88
N SER A 193 -12.30 5.06 -2.55
CA SER A 193 -12.35 5.79 -3.81
C SER A 193 -11.97 7.26 -3.58
N PRO A 194 -11.39 7.96 -4.59
CA PRO A 194 -10.96 9.35 -4.42
C PRO A 194 -12.08 10.31 -4.02
N ASP A 195 -13.33 10.02 -4.41
CA ASP A 195 -14.52 10.79 -4.04
C ASP A 195 -15.11 10.40 -2.66
N GLY A 196 -14.55 9.39 -2.01
CA GLY A 196 -14.97 8.91 -0.69
C GLY A 196 -16.30 8.15 -0.66
N LYS A 197 -16.92 7.84 -1.82
CA LYS A 197 -18.20 7.15 -1.89
C LYS A 197 -18.10 5.64 -1.66
N TYR A 198 -16.98 5.06 -2.04
CA TYR A 198 -16.76 3.62 -1.97
C TYR A 198 -15.54 3.29 -1.13
N LEU A 199 -15.63 2.15 -0.44
CA LEU A 199 -14.50 1.48 0.16
C LEU A 199 -14.29 0.16 -0.60
N LEU A 200 -13.10 -0.05 -1.16
CA LEU A 200 -12.70 -1.29 -1.79
C LEU A 200 -11.89 -2.14 -0.81
N SER A 201 -12.07 -3.45 -0.87
CA SER A 201 -11.29 -4.39 -0.07
C SER A 201 -10.89 -5.62 -0.85
N GLY A 202 -9.69 -6.12 -0.56
CA GLY A 202 -9.14 -7.34 -1.11
C GLY A 202 -8.48 -8.18 -0.02
N GLY A 203 -8.51 -9.50 -0.20
CA GLY A 203 -8.00 -10.36 0.84
C GLY A 203 -7.49 -11.71 0.35
N ARG A 204 -7.20 -12.58 1.33
CA ARG A 204 -6.68 -13.93 1.09
C ARG A 204 -7.68 -14.85 0.38
N ASP A 205 -8.96 -14.51 0.38
CA ASP A 205 -10.01 -15.21 -0.35
C ASP A 205 -10.06 -14.88 -1.84
N ALA A 206 -9.14 -14.04 -2.34
CA ALA A 206 -9.04 -13.60 -3.73
C ALA A 206 -10.25 -12.79 -4.23
N MET A 207 -11.13 -12.38 -3.31
CA MET A 207 -12.31 -11.58 -3.60
C MET A 207 -11.96 -10.09 -3.60
N LEU A 208 -12.40 -9.37 -4.62
CA LEU A 208 -12.52 -7.92 -4.60
C LEU A 208 -13.94 -7.58 -4.19
N LYS A 209 -14.08 -6.78 -3.14
CA LYS A 209 -15.38 -6.31 -2.67
C LYS A 209 -15.43 -4.80 -2.67
N VAL A 210 -16.60 -4.28 -3.03
CA VAL A 210 -16.91 -2.85 -3.02
C VAL A 210 -18.03 -2.60 -2.04
N TRP A 211 -17.84 -1.66 -1.17
CA TRP A 211 -18.77 -1.28 -0.11
C TRP A 211 -19.22 0.15 -0.33
N ASP A 212 -20.49 0.42 -0.10
CA ASP A 212 -20.96 1.78 0.11
C ASP A 212 -20.29 2.35 1.36
N ALA A 213 -19.66 3.51 1.25
CA ALA A 213 -18.89 4.07 2.37
C ALA A 213 -19.76 4.67 3.47
N ASP A 214 -21.03 5.02 3.18
CA ASP A 214 -21.97 5.54 4.15
C ASP A 214 -22.73 4.42 4.89
N GLY A 215 -23.37 3.54 4.13
CA GLY A 215 -24.20 2.45 4.66
C GLY A 215 -23.43 1.19 5.03
N LEU A 216 -22.16 1.08 4.65
CA LEU A 216 -21.28 -0.06 4.88
C LEU A 216 -21.82 -1.41 4.38
N HIS A 217 -22.73 -1.37 3.42
CA HIS A 217 -23.29 -2.57 2.78
C HIS A 217 -22.51 -2.93 1.52
N ASN A 218 -22.47 -4.20 1.20
CA ASN A 218 -21.75 -4.70 0.03
C ASN A 218 -22.52 -4.38 -1.27
N LEU A 219 -21.86 -3.67 -2.18
CA LEU A 219 -22.39 -3.32 -3.49
C LEU A 219 -21.97 -4.33 -4.55
N SER A 220 -20.75 -4.86 -4.45
CA SER A 220 -20.18 -5.80 -5.40
C SER A 220 -19.19 -6.73 -4.71
N ALA A 221 -19.22 -8.00 -5.09
CA ALA A 221 -18.26 -9.00 -4.66
C ALA A 221 -17.94 -9.92 -5.85
N GLN A 222 -16.66 -9.97 -6.23
CA GLN A 222 -16.25 -10.76 -7.38
C GLN A 222 -14.93 -11.50 -7.12
N ALA A 223 -14.80 -12.72 -7.64
CA ALA A 223 -13.56 -13.48 -7.63
C ALA A 223 -12.58 -12.79 -8.61
N ALA A 224 -11.81 -11.87 -8.08
CA ALA A 224 -10.95 -11.01 -8.88
C ALA A 224 -9.65 -11.71 -9.29
N HIS A 225 -9.12 -12.57 -8.45
CA HIS A 225 -7.83 -13.25 -8.64
C HIS A 225 -7.92 -14.75 -8.29
N TRP A 226 -6.83 -15.49 -8.56
CA TRP A 226 -6.70 -16.90 -8.15
C TRP A 226 -6.13 -17.05 -6.75
N PHE A 227 -5.43 -16.03 -6.25
CA PHE A 227 -4.80 -15.99 -4.94
C PHE A 227 -5.00 -14.63 -4.29
N THR A 228 -4.44 -14.45 -3.10
CA THR A 228 -4.51 -13.24 -2.28
C THR A 228 -4.37 -11.97 -3.11
N ILE A 229 -5.30 -11.03 -2.92
CA ILE A 229 -5.14 -9.63 -3.34
C ILE A 229 -4.28 -8.95 -2.28
N ASN A 230 -3.08 -8.55 -2.65
CA ASN A 230 -2.09 -7.95 -1.76
C ASN A 230 -2.25 -6.43 -1.65
N ASP A 231 -2.62 -5.78 -2.76
CA ASP A 231 -2.74 -4.32 -2.80
C ASP A 231 -3.81 -3.85 -3.78
N ILE A 232 -4.37 -2.66 -3.51
CA ILE A 232 -5.36 -1.95 -4.33
C ILE A 232 -4.93 -0.49 -4.38
N VAL A 233 -4.88 0.10 -5.58
CA VAL A 233 -4.53 1.52 -5.76
C VAL A 233 -5.41 2.15 -6.83
N PHE A 234 -5.88 3.39 -6.58
CA PHE A 234 -6.57 4.19 -7.60
C PHE A 234 -5.58 4.97 -8.45
N GLN A 235 -5.93 5.14 -9.72
CA GLN A 235 -5.29 6.06 -10.62
C GLN A 235 -5.49 7.51 -10.11
N PRO A 236 -4.48 8.39 -10.19
CA PRO A 236 -4.69 9.82 -10.04
C PRO A 236 -5.81 10.29 -10.99
N GLY A 237 -6.82 10.98 -10.44
CA GLY A 237 -8.03 11.34 -11.19
C GLY A 237 -9.18 10.32 -11.09
N GLY A 238 -8.93 9.12 -10.58
CA GLY A 238 -9.97 8.18 -10.14
C GLY A 238 -10.75 7.45 -11.22
N ALA A 239 -10.32 7.48 -12.50
CA ALA A 239 -11.04 6.78 -13.57
C ALA A 239 -10.84 5.25 -13.52
N LEU A 240 -9.67 4.82 -13.07
CA LEU A 240 -9.28 3.41 -12.97
C LEU A 240 -8.78 3.09 -11.57
N PHE A 241 -8.75 1.81 -11.26
CA PHE A 241 -7.95 1.29 -10.14
C PHE A 241 -7.26 0.00 -10.54
N ALA A 242 -6.21 -0.37 -9.81
CA ALA A 242 -5.45 -1.58 -10.02
C ALA A 242 -5.46 -2.47 -8.78
N THR A 243 -5.40 -3.79 -8.99
CA THR A 243 -5.22 -4.79 -7.94
C THR A 243 -3.98 -5.62 -8.21
N ALA A 244 -3.17 -5.86 -7.19
CA ALA A 244 -2.00 -6.73 -7.22
C ALA A 244 -2.28 -8.04 -6.50
N SER A 245 -1.77 -9.15 -7.03
CA SER A 245 -2.05 -10.46 -6.44
C SER A 245 -0.82 -11.36 -6.36
N ARG A 246 -0.90 -12.28 -5.41
CA ARG A 246 0.00 -13.43 -5.31
C ARG A 246 -0.07 -14.36 -6.54
N ASP A 247 -1.11 -14.25 -7.36
CA ASP A 247 -1.24 -14.99 -8.63
C ASP A 247 -0.32 -14.46 -9.75
N LYS A 248 0.56 -13.50 -9.45
CA LYS A 248 1.55 -12.89 -10.35
C LYS A 248 0.95 -11.93 -11.37
N THR A 249 -0.33 -11.60 -11.24
CA THR A 249 -1.02 -10.69 -12.15
C THR A 249 -1.34 -9.36 -11.48
N ILE A 250 -1.45 -8.34 -12.33
CA ILE A 250 -2.04 -7.06 -12.00
C ILE A 250 -3.30 -6.94 -12.84
N LYS A 251 -4.40 -6.50 -12.24
CA LYS A 251 -5.65 -6.28 -12.96
C LYS A 251 -6.05 -4.82 -12.88
N ILE A 252 -6.47 -4.28 -14.01
CA ILE A 252 -6.91 -2.90 -14.15
C ILE A 252 -8.42 -2.89 -14.31
N TRP A 253 -9.08 -2.04 -13.56
CA TRP A 253 -10.53 -1.99 -13.42
C TRP A 253 -11.06 -0.60 -13.67
N ASP A 254 -12.27 -0.50 -14.19
CA ASP A 254 -13.04 0.74 -14.23
C ASP A 254 -13.52 1.10 -12.81
N ALA A 255 -13.31 2.33 -12.40
CA ALA A 255 -13.62 2.78 -11.05
C ALA A 255 -15.11 3.11 -10.82
N GLN A 256 -15.90 3.24 -11.89
CA GLN A 256 -17.34 3.52 -11.80
C GLN A 256 -18.17 2.25 -11.88
N THR A 257 -17.81 1.35 -12.80
CA THR A 257 -18.55 0.13 -13.06
C THR A 257 -17.99 -1.10 -12.36
N PHE A 258 -16.77 -1.00 -11.82
CA PHE A 258 -16.00 -2.09 -11.21
C PHE A 258 -15.77 -3.27 -12.17
N GLN A 259 -15.86 -3.03 -13.48
CA GLN A 259 -15.60 -4.04 -14.50
C GLN A 259 -14.11 -4.15 -14.81
N LEU A 260 -13.67 -5.38 -15.07
CA LEU A 260 -12.31 -5.65 -15.48
C LEU A 260 -12.05 -5.09 -16.90
N HIS A 261 -10.99 -4.26 -17.00
CA HIS A 261 -10.51 -3.72 -18.28
C HIS A 261 -9.36 -4.55 -18.85
N LYS A 262 -8.33 -4.82 -18.04
CA LYS A 262 -7.11 -5.49 -18.51
C LYS A 262 -6.50 -6.37 -17.43
N VAL A 263 -5.91 -7.48 -17.86
CA VAL A 263 -5.04 -8.33 -17.03
C VAL A 263 -3.63 -8.19 -17.58
N LEU A 264 -2.69 -7.78 -16.72
CA LEU A 264 -1.28 -7.79 -17.00
C LEU A 264 -0.70 -9.10 -16.46
N ASP A 265 -0.26 -9.97 -17.37
CA ASP A 265 0.26 -11.29 -17.01
C ASP A 265 1.66 -11.53 -17.58
N THR A 266 2.30 -12.60 -17.12
CA THR A 266 3.67 -12.95 -17.49
C THR A 266 3.83 -13.28 -18.98
N ILE A 267 2.81 -13.86 -19.60
CA ILE A 267 2.89 -14.38 -20.98
C ILE A 267 2.72 -13.25 -21.99
N ARG A 268 1.66 -12.46 -21.84
CA ARG A 268 1.27 -11.41 -22.80
C ARG A 268 2.01 -10.11 -22.59
N ASP A 269 2.16 -9.72 -21.32
CA ASP A 269 2.66 -8.40 -20.95
C ASP A 269 4.06 -8.46 -20.35
N ARG A 270 4.63 -9.67 -20.22
CA ARG A 270 5.91 -9.94 -19.53
C ARG A 270 5.89 -9.36 -18.11
N CYS A 271 4.76 -9.54 -17.41
CA CYS A 271 4.58 -9.15 -16.01
C CYS A 271 5.46 -9.99 -15.08
N HIS A 272 5.40 -9.72 -13.80
CA HIS A 272 6.15 -10.40 -12.76
C HIS A 272 6.03 -11.92 -12.81
N VAL A 273 7.13 -12.61 -12.44
CA VAL A 273 7.16 -14.09 -12.37
C VAL A 273 6.82 -14.64 -11.00
N ASN A 274 6.69 -13.75 -9.99
CA ASN A 274 6.31 -14.08 -8.62
C ASN A 274 5.18 -13.15 -8.11
N SER A 275 4.79 -13.30 -6.82
CA SER A 275 3.77 -12.49 -6.17
C SER A 275 3.98 -10.99 -6.41
N VAL A 276 2.94 -10.29 -6.82
CA VAL A 276 2.93 -8.81 -6.83
C VAL A 276 2.44 -8.34 -5.47
N ASN A 277 3.29 -7.59 -4.75
CA ASN A 277 3.09 -7.28 -3.34
C ASN A 277 2.53 -5.87 -3.10
N SER A 278 2.96 -4.90 -3.90
CA SER A 278 2.58 -3.49 -3.73
C SER A 278 2.43 -2.79 -5.07
N LEU A 279 1.55 -1.81 -5.11
CA LEU A 279 1.29 -0.93 -6.24
C LEU A 279 1.42 0.52 -5.82
N LEU A 280 1.86 1.35 -6.76
CA LEU A 280 1.85 2.80 -6.64
C LEU A 280 1.45 3.40 -7.98
N TRP A 281 0.40 4.21 -8.01
CA TRP A 281 0.06 4.97 -9.20
C TRP A 281 0.54 6.41 -9.01
N THR A 282 1.52 6.82 -9.80
CA THR A 282 2.11 8.18 -9.73
C THR A 282 1.46 9.14 -10.72
N THR A 283 1.45 10.42 -10.37
CA THR A 283 1.04 11.50 -11.30
C THR A 283 2.08 11.76 -12.38
N HIS A 284 3.33 11.30 -12.20
CA HIS A 284 4.37 11.41 -13.23
C HIS A 284 3.98 10.54 -14.43
N GLN A 285 3.64 11.21 -15.54
CA GLN A 285 3.19 10.55 -16.78
C GLN A 285 2.07 9.51 -16.57
N ASN A 286 1.32 9.62 -15.47
CA ASN A 286 0.23 8.70 -15.10
C ASN A 286 0.65 7.22 -15.07
N GLN A 287 1.85 6.95 -14.53
CA GLN A 287 2.43 5.61 -14.50
C GLN A 287 1.97 4.79 -13.30
N LEU A 288 1.74 3.51 -13.52
CA LEU A 288 1.57 2.53 -12.46
C LEU A 288 2.92 1.84 -12.22
N VAL A 289 3.32 1.71 -10.97
CA VAL A 289 4.51 0.97 -10.54
C VAL A 289 4.08 -0.22 -9.70
N SER A 290 4.67 -1.38 -9.96
CA SER A 290 4.41 -2.61 -9.20
C SER A 290 5.71 -3.17 -8.62
N ALA A 291 5.63 -3.77 -7.43
CA ALA A 291 6.74 -4.39 -6.73
C ALA A 291 6.45 -5.87 -6.43
N SER A 292 7.47 -6.73 -6.50
CA SER A 292 7.26 -8.18 -6.48
C SER A 292 8.31 -8.96 -5.67
N ASP A 293 7.92 -10.20 -5.34
CA ASP A 293 8.83 -11.22 -4.81
C ASP A 293 9.93 -11.62 -5.80
N ASP A 294 9.83 -11.27 -7.07
CA ASP A 294 10.88 -11.50 -8.07
C ASP A 294 12.05 -10.50 -7.97
N ARG A 295 12.07 -9.67 -6.92
CA ARG A 295 13.08 -8.68 -6.58
C ARG A 295 13.13 -7.47 -7.53
N SER A 296 12.14 -7.33 -8.38
CA SER A 296 12.04 -6.23 -9.34
C SER A 296 10.84 -5.33 -9.06
N LEU A 297 10.93 -4.11 -9.60
CA LEU A 297 9.78 -3.27 -9.83
C LEU A 297 9.52 -3.18 -11.33
N MET A 298 8.27 -2.97 -11.73
CA MET A 298 7.91 -2.72 -13.12
C MET A 298 7.11 -1.43 -13.24
N VAL A 299 7.42 -0.66 -14.28
CA VAL A 299 6.73 0.58 -14.63
C VAL A 299 5.82 0.32 -15.82
N TRP A 300 4.56 0.71 -15.68
CA TRP A 300 3.51 0.51 -16.68
C TRP A 300 3.01 1.87 -17.17
N ARG A 301 2.86 2.02 -18.48
CA ARG A 301 2.33 3.23 -19.12
C ARG A 301 1.07 2.92 -19.91
N GLN A 302 0.19 3.91 -19.94
CA GLN A 302 -0.93 3.92 -20.88
C GLN A 302 -0.42 4.52 -22.19
N GLY A 303 -0.65 3.81 -23.32
CA GLY A 303 -0.35 4.26 -24.68
C GLY A 303 -1.37 5.25 -25.22
#